data_ffefc558e9adbf025586cf90cb65fc02
#
_entry.id   ffefc558e9adbf025586cf90cb65fc02
#
_cell.length_a   1.000
_cell.length_b   1.000
_cell.length_c   1.000
_cell.angle_alpha   90.00
_cell.angle_beta   90.00
_cell.angle_gamma   90.00
#
_symmetry.space_group_name_H-M   'P 1'
#
loop_
_entity.id
_entity.type
_entity.pdbx_description
1 polymer ?
#
loop_
_entity_poly.entity_id
_entity_poly.type
_entity_poly.pdbx_seq_one_letter_code
_entity_poly.pdbx_strand_id
1 'polypeptide(L)'
;MSAAERQFPNPSASSTPWIGLAEGVFNDLASRWNTTQCGGGLKWQWVTTNAGYDYKSSITNGGFFQLSARLARYTGNSTYSDWAQKEWDWMTAIGLIDSAFHVYDGSNDLINCTQVDGSQWSYNMGVFLYGSAVMSNITGPNPVWRDRTKGLLTTATSTFFSPFPNSTNVMYEYQCEKFDKCNNDQFSFKAYLGRWMIASAQMVPELYTTIMNLAAPSAKSAAAACSGDQSACGTKWYVGGFDGITGVGQQLSALENIQGLLVSSAPPPVIVHGT
;
A
#
# COMPACT_ATOMS: atom_id res chain seq x y z
N MET A 1 7.94 7.64 -8.37
CA MET A 1 8.75 7.75 -7.12
C MET A 1 9.86 6.71 -6.98
N SER A 2 9.61 5.41 -7.00
CA SER A 2 10.66 4.41 -6.71
C SER A 2 11.91 4.53 -7.59
N ALA A 3 11.78 4.85 -8.88
CA ALA A 3 12.91 5.07 -9.76
C ALA A 3 13.76 6.30 -9.35
N ALA A 4 13.10 7.40 -8.94
CA ALA A 4 13.80 8.57 -8.42
C ALA A 4 14.52 8.27 -7.10
N GLU A 5 13.84 7.65 -6.14
CA GLU A 5 14.38 7.30 -4.82
C GLU A 5 15.52 6.26 -4.88
N ARG A 6 15.58 5.45 -5.94
CA ARG A 6 16.64 4.46 -6.20
C ARG A 6 17.67 4.97 -7.21
N GLN A 7 17.56 6.20 -7.65
CA GLN A 7 18.47 6.86 -8.60
C GLN A 7 18.66 6.06 -9.90
N PHE A 8 17.59 5.43 -10.40
CA PHE A 8 17.66 4.80 -11.71
C PHE A 8 17.96 5.83 -12.80
N PRO A 9 18.81 5.52 -13.78
CA PRO A 9 19.11 6.43 -14.86
C PRO A 9 17.83 6.77 -15.64
N ASN A 10 17.73 8.01 -16.11
CA ASN A 10 16.64 8.40 -17.00
C ASN A 10 16.77 7.63 -18.33
N PRO A 11 15.64 7.33 -18.99
CA PRO A 11 15.66 6.57 -20.26
C PRO A 11 16.52 7.24 -21.36
N SER A 12 16.56 8.57 -21.39
CA SER A 12 17.46 9.35 -22.25
C SER A 12 17.78 10.69 -21.59
N ALA A 13 18.83 11.36 -22.07
CA ALA A 13 19.21 12.68 -21.58
C ALA A 13 18.14 13.77 -21.80
N SER A 14 17.27 13.59 -22.80
CA SER A 14 16.17 14.50 -23.13
C SER A 14 14.84 14.13 -22.46
N SER A 15 14.77 13.00 -21.74
CA SER A 15 13.55 12.59 -21.06
C SER A 15 13.30 13.38 -19.78
N THR A 16 12.02 13.57 -19.44
CA THR A 16 11.63 14.12 -18.14
C THR A 16 12.20 13.23 -17.03
N PRO A 17 12.91 13.79 -16.02
CA PRO A 17 13.41 13.03 -14.89
C PRO A 17 12.29 12.29 -14.15
N TRP A 18 12.61 11.15 -13.54
CA TRP A 18 11.65 10.36 -12.78
C TRP A 18 10.89 11.16 -11.71
N ILE A 19 11.59 12.12 -11.08
CA ILE A 19 10.94 13.00 -10.10
C ILE A 19 9.92 13.92 -10.75
N GLY A 20 10.24 14.51 -11.92
CA GLY A 20 9.31 15.38 -12.65
C GLY A 20 8.05 14.64 -13.12
N LEU A 21 8.16 13.34 -13.46
CA LEU A 21 6.99 12.51 -13.75
C LEU A 21 6.14 12.31 -12.49
N ALA A 22 6.76 12.08 -11.34
CA ALA A 22 6.04 11.90 -10.08
C ALA A 22 5.33 13.19 -9.63
N GLU A 23 5.99 14.36 -9.81
CA GLU A 23 5.39 15.67 -9.55
C GLU A 23 4.25 15.99 -10.52
N GLY A 24 4.39 15.60 -11.79
CA GLY A 24 3.32 15.72 -12.78
C GLY A 24 2.08 14.94 -12.38
N VAL A 25 2.25 13.70 -11.93
CA VAL A 25 1.13 12.87 -11.41
C VAL A 25 0.53 13.50 -10.15
N PHE A 26 1.36 14.00 -9.22
CA PHE A 26 0.86 14.70 -8.03
C PHE A 26 0.00 15.90 -8.41
N ASN A 27 0.47 16.76 -9.31
CA ASN A 27 -0.25 17.97 -9.74
C ASN A 27 -1.58 17.61 -10.41
N ASP A 28 -1.61 16.57 -11.25
CA ASP A 28 -2.83 16.09 -11.87
C ASP A 28 -3.83 15.59 -10.82
N LEU A 29 -3.41 14.76 -9.87
CA LEU A 29 -4.26 14.27 -8.79
C LEU A 29 -4.76 15.41 -7.89
N ALA A 30 -3.88 16.34 -7.50
CA ALA A 30 -4.26 17.49 -6.70
C ALA A 30 -5.32 18.35 -7.38
N SER A 31 -5.24 18.52 -8.72
CA SER A 31 -6.24 19.26 -9.51
C SER A 31 -7.61 18.59 -9.55
N ARG A 32 -7.66 17.28 -9.32
CA ARG A 32 -8.90 16.46 -9.30
C ARG A 32 -9.52 16.33 -7.90
N TRP A 33 -8.92 16.94 -6.88
CA TRP A 33 -9.48 16.93 -5.53
C TRP A 33 -10.84 17.60 -5.53
N ASN A 34 -11.91 16.83 -5.28
CA ASN A 34 -13.27 17.31 -5.38
C ASN A 34 -13.93 17.49 -4.00
N THR A 35 -14.20 18.74 -3.64
CA THR A 35 -14.86 19.13 -2.38
C THR A 35 -16.38 19.26 -2.47
N THR A 36 -16.97 19.17 -3.65
CA THR A 36 -18.43 19.29 -3.83
C THR A 36 -19.19 18.12 -3.23
N GLN A 37 -18.59 16.97 -3.20
CA GLN A 37 -19.16 15.75 -2.62
C GLN A 37 -18.17 15.16 -1.63
N CYS A 38 -18.67 14.63 -0.53
CA CYS A 38 -17.86 14.02 0.54
C CYS A 38 -16.84 14.98 1.18
N GLY A 39 -16.92 16.29 0.96
CA GLY A 39 -15.97 17.27 1.49
C GLY A 39 -14.53 17.16 0.99
N GLY A 40 -14.24 16.28 0.04
CA GLY A 40 -12.88 16.02 -0.49
C GLY A 40 -12.75 14.69 -1.18
N GLY A 41 -11.49 14.29 -1.42
CA GLY A 41 -11.14 12.98 -1.96
C GLY A 41 -11.19 12.87 -3.49
N LEU A 42 -10.48 11.86 -3.98
CA LEU A 42 -10.36 11.52 -5.39
C LEU A 42 -11.33 10.41 -5.77
N LYS A 43 -11.93 10.52 -6.95
CA LYS A 43 -12.73 9.45 -7.56
C LYS A 43 -11.83 8.31 -8.02
N TRP A 44 -12.34 7.08 -7.97
CA TRP A 44 -11.64 5.90 -8.46
C TRP A 44 -11.43 5.95 -9.98
N GLN A 45 -12.48 6.38 -10.70
CA GLN A 45 -12.42 6.56 -12.15
C GLN A 45 -12.50 8.04 -12.50
N TRP A 46 -11.80 8.46 -13.55
CA TRP A 46 -11.81 9.83 -14.04
C TRP A 46 -12.68 10.03 -15.30
N VAL A 47 -12.98 8.93 -15.98
CA VAL A 47 -13.90 8.94 -17.14
C VAL A 47 -15.33 8.74 -16.64
N THR A 48 -16.19 9.71 -16.93
CA THR A 48 -17.57 9.75 -16.42
C THR A 48 -18.45 8.57 -16.83
N THR A 49 -18.11 7.90 -17.93
CA THR A 49 -18.85 6.74 -18.44
C THR A 49 -18.35 5.41 -17.86
N ASN A 50 -17.25 5.41 -17.14
CA ASN A 50 -16.71 4.18 -16.56
C ASN A 50 -17.50 3.76 -15.32
N ALA A 51 -17.70 2.45 -15.17
CA ALA A 51 -18.21 1.89 -13.91
C ALA A 51 -17.30 2.30 -12.75
N GLY A 52 -17.86 2.76 -11.64
CA GLY A 52 -17.11 3.24 -10.50
C GLY A 52 -16.67 4.71 -10.57
N TYR A 53 -17.17 5.49 -11.56
CA TYR A 53 -16.92 6.93 -11.60
C TYR A 53 -17.41 7.65 -10.33
N ASP A 54 -18.55 7.22 -9.78
CA ASP A 54 -19.14 7.81 -8.57
C ASP A 54 -18.62 7.16 -7.27
N TYR A 55 -17.44 6.56 -7.33
CA TYR A 55 -16.83 5.87 -6.20
C TYR A 55 -15.50 6.53 -5.81
N LYS A 56 -15.34 6.85 -4.52
CA LYS A 56 -14.09 7.32 -3.92
C LYS A 56 -13.46 6.16 -3.17
N SER A 57 -12.42 5.58 -3.76
CA SER A 57 -11.77 4.37 -3.24
C SER A 57 -10.57 4.68 -2.37
N SER A 58 -10.31 3.82 -1.41
CA SER A 58 -9.14 3.93 -0.53
C SER A 58 -7.83 3.76 -1.29
N ILE A 59 -7.78 2.92 -2.33
CA ILE A 59 -6.54 2.77 -3.09
C ILE A 59 -6.16 4.03 -3.87
N THR A 60 -7.12 4.73 -4.47
CA THR A 60 -6.83 5.98 -5.19
C THR A 60 -6.33 7.06 -4.24
N ASN A 61 -7.04 7.26 -3.14
CA ASN A 61 -6.70 8.26 -2.13
C ASN A 61 -5.43 7.86 -1.38
N GLY A 62 -5.24 6.59 -1.04
CA GLY A 62 -4.01 6.07 -0.46
C GLY A 62 -2.80 6.18 -1.39
N GLY A 63 -3.00 5.99 -2.69
CA GLY A 63 -1.96 6.22 -3.70
C GLY A 63 -1.51 7.68 -3.73
N PHE A 64 -2.44 8.62 -3.67
CA PHE A 64 -2.14 10.05 -3.60
C PHE A 64 -1.49 10.42 -2.26
N PHE A 65 -2.00 9.92 -1.15
CA PHE A 65 -1.39 10.07 0.17
C PHE A 65 0.07 9.59 0.20
N GLN A 66 0.32 8.36 -0.27
CA GLN A 66 1.66 7.78 -0.29
C GLN A 66 2.60 8.54 -1.23
N LEU A 67 2.12 8.97 -2.41
CA LEU A 67 2.89 9.78 -3.35
C LEU A 67 3.28 11.11 -2.70
N SER A 68 2.35 11.79 -2.05
CA SER A 68 2.55 13.05 -1.35
C SER A 68 3.60 12.90 -0.23
N ALA A 69 3.46 11.89 0.63
CA ALA A 69 4.43 11.61 1.69
C ALA A 69 5.85 11.37 1.15
N ARG A 70 5.97 10.58 0.07
CA ARG A 70 7.26 10.28 -0.57
C ARG A 70 7.87 11.48 -1.27
N LEU A 71 7.06 12.33 -1.91
CA LEU A 71 7.53 13.59 -2.49
C LEU A 71 8.02 14.55 -1.39
N ALA A 72 7.28 14.68 -0.28
CA ALA A 72 7.71 15.47 0.86
C ALA A 72 9.08 15.02 1.38
N ARG A 73 9.27 13.70 1.55
CA ARG A 73 10.53 13.13 2.02
C ARG A 73 11.68 13.36 1.01
N TYR A 74 11.40 13.18 -0.27
CA TYR A 74 12.43 13.29 -1.32
C TYR A 74 12.89 14.72 -1.53
N THR A 75 11.95 15.68 -1.59
CA THR A 75 12.21 17.07 -1.97
C THR A 75 12.41 18.03 -0.78
N GLY A 76 11.91 17.66 0.42
CA GLY A 76 11.85 18.57 1.57
C GLY A 76 10.75 19.64 1.46
N ASN A 77 9.90 19.61 0.42
CA ASN A 77 8.84 20.60 0.24
C ASN A 77 7.60 20.25 1.08
N SER A 78 7.26 21.14 2.02
CA SER A 78 6.15 20.95 2.96
C SER A 78 4.77 20.89 2.30
N THR A 79 4.61 21.47 1.10
CA THR A 79 3.34 21.37 0.35
C THR A 79 2.89 19.93 0.19
N TYR A 80 3.83 19.02 -0.04
CA TYR A 80 3.51 17.60 -0.19
C TYR A 80 3.11 16.94 1.14
N SER A 81 3.77 17.29 2.25
CA SER A 81 3.36 16.78 3.57
C SER A 81 2.01 17.31 4.01
N ASP A 82 1.67 18.57 3.66
CA ASP A 82 0.37 19.15 3.93
C ASP A 82 -0.74 18.41 3.18
N TRP A 83 -0.49 18.01 1.93
CA TRP A 83 -1.42 17.17 1.18
C TRP A 83 -1.55 15.77 1.78
N ALA A 84 -0.46 15.16 2.22
CA ALA A 84 -0.53 13.88 2.91
C ALA A 84 -1.36 13.97 4.20
N GLN A 85 -1.20 15.03 4.99
CA GLN A 85 -2.02 15.26 6.18
C GLN A 85 -3.50 15.47 5.80
N LYS A 86 -3.77 16.27 4.77
CA LYS A 86 -5.14 16.53 4.29
C LYS A 86 -5.85 15.26 3.82
N GLU A 87 -5.15 14.38 3.10
CA GLU A 87 -5.68 13.08 2.68
C GLU A 87 -6.03 12.19 3.88
N TRP A 88 -5.11 12.08 4.84
CA TRP A 88 -5.36 11.32 6.05
C TRP A 88 -6.57 11.83 6.83
N ASP A 89 -6.66 13.15 7.02
CA ASP A 89 -7.75 13.78 7.77
C ASP A 89 -9.10 13.55 7.06
N TRP A 90 -9.12 13.65 5.74
CA TRP A 90 -10.31 13.35 4.96
C TRP A 90 -10.72 11.87 5.08
N MET A 91 -9.78 10.93 4.92
CA MET A 91 -10.04 9.48 5.06
C MET A 91 -10.63 9.12 6.42
N THR A 92 -10.12 9.74 7.48
CA THR A 92 -10.64 9.52 8.84
C THR A 92 -11.98 10.21 9.07
N ALA A 93 -12.18 11.40 8.52
CA ALA A 93 -13.43 12.16 8.67
C ALA A 93 -14.64 11.46 8.04
N ILE A 94 -14.45 10.78 6.89
CA ILE A 94 -15.53 10.03 6.24
C ILE A 94 -15.63 8.56 6.69
N GLY A 95 -14.77 8.13 7.60
CA GLY A 95 -14.78 6.79 8.19
C GLY A 95 -14.16 5.69 7.32
N LEU A 96 -13.41 6.03 6.26
CA LEU A 96 -12.64 5.04 5.49
C LEU A 96 -11.41 4.52 6.24
N ILE A 97 -10.92 5.30 7.21
CA ILE A 97 -10.00 4.81 8.24
C ILE A 97 -10.67 5.04 9.59
N ASP A 98 -10.92 3.99 10.35
CA ASP A 98 -11.54 4.09 11.66
C ASP A 98 -10.52 4.27 12.81
N SER A 99 -11.02 4.41 14.03
CA SER A 99 -10.18 4.58 15.23
C SER A 99 -9.35 3.35 15.59
N ALA A 100 -9.68 2.17 15.05
CA ALA A 100 -8.90 0.95 15.18
C ALA A 100 -7.94 0.73 14.01
N PHE A 101 -7.82 1.72 13.11
CA PHE A 101 -6.97 1.70 11.92
C PHE A 101 -7.38 0.62 10.87
N HIS A 102 -8.63 0.20 10.81
CA HIS A 102 -9.12 -0.52 9.65
C HIS A 102 -9.17 0.42 8.45
N VAL A 103 -8.77 -0.08 7.29
CA VAL A 103 -8.86 0.65 6.02
C VAL A 103 -9.89 -0.04 5.15
N TYR A 104 -11.04 0.61 5.00
CA TYR A 104 -12.19 0.13 4.23
C TYR A 104 -12.04 0.49 2.75
N ASP A 105 -12.79 -0.18 1.87
CA ASP A 105 -12.55 -0.10 0.42
C ASP A 105 -12.89 1.26 -0.19
N GLY A 106 -14.02 1.83 0.17
CA GLY A 106 -14.41 3.13 -0.39
C GLY A 106 -15.85 3.52 -0.06
N SER A 107 -16.35 4.54 -0.72
CA SER A 107 -17.72 5.03 -0.57
C SER A 107 -18.22 5.68 -1.86
N ASN A 108 -19.55 5.65 -2.07
CA ASN A 108 -20.20 6.28 -3.21
C ASN A 108 -20.41 7.77 -2.93
N ASP A 109 -20.03 8.65 -3.87
CA ASP A 109 -20.13 10.09 -3.71
C ASP A 109 -21.52 10.63 -4.02
N LEU A 110 -22.37 9.89 -4.73
CA LEU A 110 -23.79 10.28 -4.94
C LEU A 110 -24.59 10.33 -3.64
N ILE A 111 -24.15 9.57 -2.63
CA ILE A 111 -24.73 9.60 -1.28
C ILE A 111 -23.87 10.41 -0.31
N ASN A 112 -23.00 11.26 -0.84
CA ASN A 112 -22.08 12.09 -0.07
C ASN A 112 -21.25 11.29 0.95
N CYS A 113 -20.79 10.09 0.58
CA CYS A 113 -19.98 9.17 1.37
C CYS A 113 -20.57 8.80 2.75
N THR A 114 -21.89 8.81 2.89
CA THR A 114 -22.55 8.48 4.17
C THR A 114 -22.55 6.99 4.50
N GLN A 115 -22.20 6.13 3.55
CA GLN A 115 -22.09 4.69 3.73
C GLN A 115 -20.74 4.19 3.18
N VAL A 116 -19.96 3.57 4.04
CA VAL A 116 -18.66 2.99 3.68
C VAL A 116 -18.85 1.54 3.23
N ASP A 117 -18.21 1.15 2.13
CA ASP A 117 -18.00 -0.26 1.81
C ASP A 117 -16.99 -0.85 2.79
N GLY A 118 -17.48 -1.68 3.71
CA GLY A 118 -16.70 -2.27 4.80
C GLY A 118 -15.71 -3.36 4.37
N SER A 119 -15.55 -3.62 3.08
CA SER A 119 -14.55 -4.57 2.58
C SER A 119 -13.14 -4.10 2.94
N GLN A 120 -12.29 -5.04 3.34
CA GLN A 120 -10.91 -4.77 3.69
C GLN A 120 -9.97 -5.56 2.79
N TRP A 121 -9.08 -4.86 2.10
CA TRP A 121 -8.13 -5.44 1.17
C TRP A 121 -6.69 -5.13 1.58
N SER A 122 -5.81 -6.10 1.41
CA SER A 122 -4.42 -5.97 1.85
C SER A 122 -3.69 -4.81 1.16
N TYR A 123 -3.98 -4.52 -0.12
CA TYR A 123 -3.34 -3.41 -0.85
C TYR A 123 -3.74 -2.03 -0.31
N ASN A 124 -5.00 -1.85 0.12
CA ASN A 124 -5.46 -0.61 0.78
C ASN A 124 -4.71 -0.38 2.10
N MET A 125 -4.59 -1.42 2.91
CA MET A 125 -3.81 -1.36 4.15
C MET A 125 -2.34 -1.01 3.89
N GLY A 126 -1.72 -1.66 2.92
CA GLY A 126 -0.31 -1.47 2.59
C GLY A 126 0.03 -0.05 2.16
N VAL A 127 -0.80 0.57 1.33
CA VAL A 127 -0.54 1.92 0.81
C VAL A 127 -0.56 2.98 1.92
N PHE A 128 -1.49 2.88 2.88
CA PHE A 128 -1.53 3.78 4.03
C PHE A 128 -0.43 3.48 5.05
N LEU A 129 -0.10 2.21 5.27
CA LEU A 129 0.99 1.81 6.17
C LEU A 129 2.32 2.44 5.71
N TYR A 130 2.67 2.32 4.44
CA TYR A 130 3.93 2.87 3.94
C TYR A 130 3.92 4.41 3.90
N GLY A 131 2.84 5.02 3.46
CA GLY A 131 2.71 6.48 3.50
C GLY A 131 2.85 7.04 4.92
N SER A 132 2.22 6.40 5.91
CA SER A 132 2.35 6.79 7.33
C SER A 132 3.76 6.58 7.87
N ALA A 133 4.45 5.49 7.47
CA ALA A 133 5.84 5.26 7.84
C ALA A 133 6.78 6.33 7.27
N VAL A 134 6.56 6.76 6.03
CA VAL A 134 7.30 7.86 5.42
C VAL A 134 7.05 9.17 6.15
N MET A 135 5.79 9.49 6.49
CA MET A 135 5.44 10.67 7.29
C MET A 135 6.08 10.62 8.69
N SER A 136 6.10 9.45 9.33
CA SER A 136 6.82 9.25 10.60
C SER A 136 8.31 9.54 10.47
N ASN A 137 8.94 9.12 9.36
CA ASN A 137 10.36 9.36 9.10
C ASN A 137 10.69 10.85 8.99
N ILE A 138 9.87 11.63 8.29
CA ILE A 138 10.14 13.07 8.06
C ILE A 138 9.72 13.98 9.23
N THR A 139 8.75 13.56 10.05
CA THR A 139 8.30 14.34 11.21
C THR A 139 9.11 14.07 12.48
N GLY A 140 10.03 13.11 12.43
CA GLY A 140 10.97 12.81 13.51
C GLY A 140 10.28 12.42 14.83
N PRO A 141 10.49 13.15 15.93
CA PRO A 141 10.00 12.74 17.25
C PRO A 141 8.49 12.92 17.44
N ASN A 142 7.77 13.47 16.45
CA ASN A 142 6.31 13.62 16.54
C ASN A 142 5.63 12.24 16.63
N PRO A 143 4.91 11.94 17.74
CA PRO A 143 4.35 10.61 17.95
C PRO A 143 3.19 10.28 17.01
N VAL A 144 2.48 11.29 16.48
CA VAL A 144 1.23 11.10 15.72
C VAL A 144 1.39 10.12 14.56
N TRP A 145 2.36 10.36 13.68
CA TRP A 145 2.57 9.50 12.52
C TRP A 145 3.17 8.13 12.89
N ARG A 146 3.98 8.10 13.94
CA ARG A 146 4.48 6.84 14.51
C ARG A 146 3.35 5.97 15.04
N ASP A 147 2.42 6.56 15.78
CA ASP A 147 1.26 5.84 16.35
C ASP A 147 0.30 5.39 15.25
N ARG A 148 0.06 6.22 14.23
CA ARG A 148 -0.68 5.83 13.02
C ARG A 148 -0.04 4.62 12.32
N THR A 149 1.29 4.63 12.14
CA THR A 149 2.03 3.52 11.53
C THR A 149 1.92 2.24 12.36
N LYS A 150 2.07 2.34 13.68
CA LYS A 150 1.92 1.19 14.60
C LYS A 150 0.50 0.64 14.60
N GLY A 151 -0.49 1.52 14.63
CA GLY A 151 -1.90 1.14 14.57
C GLY A 151 -2.22 0.38 13.29
N LEU A 152 -1.84 0.93 12.12
CA LEU A 152 -2.01 0.25 10.83
C LEU A 152 -1.30 -1.11 10.78
N LEU A 153 -0.07 -1.22 11.28
CA LEU A 153 0.66 -2.50 11.32
C LEU A 153 -0.03 -3.52 12.24
N THR A 154 -0.54 -3.08 13.38
CA THR A 154 -1.29 -3.95 14.31
C THR A 154 -2.55 -4.49 13.66
N THR A 155 -3.34 -3.62 13.01
CA THR A 155 -4.56 -4.01 12.31
C THR A 155 -4.26 -4.86 11.08
N ALA A 156 -3.18 -4.55 10.32
CA ALA A 156 -2.72 -5.42 9.25
C ALA A 156 -2.42 -6.84 9.75
N THR A 157 -1.73 -6.94 10.90
CA THR A 157 -1.37 -8.24 11.50
C THR A 157 -2.60 -9.06 11.87
N SER A 158 -3.61 -8.45 12.47
CA SER A 158 -4.83 -9.16 12.89
C SER A 158 -5.74 -9.53 11.73
N THR A 159 -5.71 -8.74 10.63
CA THR A 159 -6.64 -8.91 9.51
C THR A 159 -6.07 -9.81 8.40
N PHE A 160 -4.81 -9.63 8.04
CA PHE A 160 -4.23 -10.23 6.83
C PHE A 160 -3.18 -11.32 7.10
N PHE A 161 -3.03 -11.74 8.35
CA PHE A 161 -2.08 -12.80 8.71
C PHE A 161 -2.74 -13.89 9.57
N SER A 162 -2.12 -15.05 9.61
CA SER A 162 -2.55 -16.19 10.43
C SER A 162 -3.97 -16.69 10.12
N PRO A 163 -4.27 -17.07 8.85
CA PRO A 163 -5.62 -17.53 8.45
C PRO A 163 -6.10 -18.75 9.22
N PHE A 164 -5.18 -19.59 9.71
CA PHE A 164 -5.45 -20.79 10.47
C PHE A 164 -4.38 -21.03 11.56
N PRO A 165 -4.65 -21.82 12.61
CA PRO A 165 -3.69 -22.07 13.70
C PRO A 165 -2.33 -22.63 13.26
N ASN A 166 -2.28 -23.40 12.16
CA ASN A 166 -1.07 -23.99 11.61
C ASN A 166 -0.33 -23.10 10.60
N SER A 167 -0.82 -21.88 10.39
CA SER A 167 -0.26 -20.91 9.43
C SER A 167 0.02 -19.55 10.08
N THR A 168 0.60 -19.58 11.28
CA THR A 168 0.94 -18.39 12.05
C THR A 168 1.82 -17.44 11.25
N ASN A 169 1.44 -16.18 11.19
CA ASN A 169 2.12 -15.09 10.46
C ASN A 169 2.23 -15.30 8.95
N VAL A 170 1.43 -16.21 8.38
CA VAL A 170 1.32 -16.36 6.92
C VAL A 170 0.28 -15.37 6.41
N MET A 171 0.69 -14.55 5.43
CA MET A 171 -0.18 -13.57 4.79
C MET A 171 -1.24 -14.23 3.91
N TYR A 172 -2.45 -13.67 3.92
CA TYR A 172 -3.56 -14.08 3.06
C TYR A 172 -4.47 -12.90 2.74
N GLU A 173 -5.24 -13.01 1.66
CA GLU A 173 -6.25 -12.01 1.35
C GLU A 173 -7.57 -12.32 2.07
N TYR A 174 -7.85 -11.52 3.09
CA TYR A 174 -8.93 -11.76 4.06
C TYR A 174 -10.30 -11.96 3.44
N GLN A 175 -10.65 -11.12 2.46
CA GLN A 175 -12.02 -11.08 1.90
C GLN A 175 -12.34 -12.24 0.96
N CYS A 176 -11.35 -12.89 0.36
CA CYS A 176 -11.63 -13.80 -0.75
C CYS A 176 -10.92 -15.16 -0.70
N GLU A 177 -9.68 -15.26 -0.15
CA GLU A 177 -8.91 -16.51 -0.28
C GLU A 177 -9.55 -17.71 0.41
N LYS A 178 -10.10 -17.52 1.62
CA LYS A 178 -10.73 -18.61 2.37
C LYS A 178 -12.02 -19.13 1.71
N PHE A 179 -12.58 -18.36 0.80
CA PHE A 179 -13.88 -18.63 0.18
C PHE A 179 -13.76 -19.00 -1.30
N ASP A 180 -12.51 -19.07 -1.84
CA ASP A 180 -12.25 -19.31 -3.28
C ASP A 180 -12.95 -18.29 -4.20
N LYS A 181 -12.98 -17.01 -3.79
CA LYS A 181 -13.71 -15.94 -4.49
C LYS A 181 -12.82 -14.83 -5.03
N CYS A 182 -11.48 -14.96 -4.90
CA CYS A 182 -10.59 -13.97 -5.44
C CYS A 182 -10.65 -13.92 -6.97
N ASN A 183 -10.69 -12.70 -7.51
CA ASN A 183 -10.57 -12.44 -8.94
C ASN A 183 -9.11 -12.12 -9.32
N ASN A 184 -8.87 -11.86 -10.60
CA ASN A 184 -7.52 -11.62 -11.15
C ASN A 184 -6.79 -10.43 -10.49
N ASP A 185 -7.51 -9.36 -10.13
CA ASP A 185 -6.90 -8.20 -9.47
C ASP A 185 -6.46 -8.54 -8.05
N GLN A 186 -7.34 -9.23 -7.32
CA GLN A 186 -7.17 -9.58 -5.92
C GLN A 186 -6.00 -10.57 -5.71
N PHE A 187 -5.67 -11.38 -6.70
CA PHE A 187 -4.49 -12.26 -6.64
C PHE A 187 -3.17 -11.49 -6.51
N SER A 188 -3.14 -10.21 -6.89
CA SER A 188 -1.95 -9.37 -6.77
C SER A 188 -1.86 -8.57 -5.47
N PHE A 189 -2.92 -8.48 -4.67
CA PHE A 189 -3.00 -7.53 -3.55
C PHE A 189 -1.96 -7.78 -2.45
N LYS A 190 -1.64 -9.04 -2.18
CA LYS A 190 -0.58 -9.41 -1.24
C LYS A 190 0.82 -8.91 -1.65
N ALA A 191 1.04 -8.71 -2.94
CA ALA A 191 2.30 -8.12 -3.42
C ALA A 191 2.48 -6.70 -2.88
N TYR A 192 1.44 -5.91 -2.91
CA TYR A 192 1.48 -4.52 -2.47
C TYR A 192 1.63 -4.40 -0.96
N LEU A 193 0.85 -5.19 -0.18
CA LEU A 193 1.03 -5.20 1.28
C LEU A 193 2.45 -5.65 1.65
N GLY A 194 2.95 -6.73 1.06
CA GLY A 194 4.29 -7.23 1.31
C GLY A 194 5.36 -6.18 1.03
N ARG A 195 5.36 -5.60 -0.16
CA ARG A 195 6.28 -4.54 -0.58
C ARG A 195 6.28 -3.36 0.38
N TRP A 196 5.09 -2.81 0.66
CA TRP A 196 4.97 -1.58 1.43
C TRP A 196 5.19 -1.79 2.93
N MET A 197 4.73 -2.90 3.49
CA MET A 197 5.00 -3.26 4.88
C MET A 197 6.51 -3.43 5.12
N ILE A 198 7.19 -4.17 4.26
CA ILE A 198 8.63 -4.41 4.40
C ILE A 198 9.41 -3.11 4.19
N ALA A 199 9.03 -2.27 3.23
CA ALA A 199 9.64 -0.96 3.02
C ALA A 199 9.45 -0.02 4.23
N SER A 200 8.37 -0.17 4.99
CA SER A 200 8.12 0.61 6.21
C SER A 200 9.20 0.36 7.28
N ALA A 201 9.84 -0.81 7.28
CA ALA A 201 10.94 -1.09 8.20
C ALA A 201 12.18 -0.20 7.98
N GLN A 202 12.40 0.29 6.75
CA GLN A 202 13.47 1.27 6.46
C GLN A 202 13.10 2.69 6.91
N MET A 203 11.80 3.01 6.98
CA MET A 203 11.31 4.32 7.41
C MET A 203 11.19 4.42 8.93
N VAL A 204 10.81 3.33 9.60
CA VAL A 204 10.59 3.24 11.05
C VAL A 204 11.33 2.01 11.58
N PRO A 205 12.66 2.11 11.83
CA PRO A 205 13.51 0.96 12.17
C PRO A 205 13.08 0.17 13.41
N GLU A 206 12.39 0.80 14.36
CA GLU A 206 11.86 0.13 15.55
C GLU A 206 10.78 -0.92 15.22
N LEU A 207 10.15 -0.85 14.06
CA LEU A 207 9.16 -1.82 13.59
C LEU A 207 9.79 -3.01 12.84
N TYR A 208 11.11 -2.96 12.57
CA TYR A 208 11.80 -3.97 11.77
C TYR A 208 11.54 -5.39 12.26
N THR A 209 11.75 -5.65 13.54
CA THR A 209 11.56 -7.00 14.10
C THR A 209 10.12 -7.48 13.97
N THR A 210 9.14 -6.62 14.25
CA THR A 210 7.72 -6.96 14.12
C THR A 210 7.37 -7.27 12.65
N ILE A 211 7.84 -6.43 11.72
CA ILE A 211 7.61 -6.63 10.29
C ILE A 211 8.25 -7.93 9.79
N MET A 212 9.49 -8.20 10.19
CA MET A 212 10.20 -9.42 9.74
C MET A 212 9.59 -10.69 10.32
N ASN A 213 9.01 -10.63 11.52
CA ASN A 213 8.26 -11.75 12.11
C ASN A 213 6.99 -12.09 11.31
N LEU A 214 6.46 -11.18 10.52
CA LEU A 214 5.35 -11.41 9.58
C LEU A 214 5.85 -11.78 8.19
N ALA A 215 6.89 -11.09 7.70
CA ALA A 215 7.40 -11.23 6.36
C ALA A 215 8.11 -12.58 6.14
N ALA A 216 8.94 -13.04 7.08
CA ALA A 216 9.73 -14.25 6.90
C ALA A 216 8.87 -15.54 6.82
N PRO A 217 7.86 -15.76 7.69
CA PRO A 217 6.96 -16.91 7.53
C PRO A 217 6.13 -16.81 6.24
N SER A 218 5.66 -15.62 5.88
CA SER A 218 4.91 -15.39 4.63
C SER A 218 5.75 -15.72 3.39
N ALA A 219 6.99 -15.21 3.34
CA ALA A 219 7.92 -15.48 2.24
C ALA A 219 8.28 -16.96 2.12
N LYS A 220 8.50 -17.64 3.25
CA LYS A 220 8.75 -19.10 3.28
C LYS A 220 7.55 -19.87 2.72
N SER A 221 6.35 -19.50 3.13
CA SER A 221 5.11 -20.15 2.66
C SER A 221 4.82 -19.82 1.20
N ALA A 222 5.10 -18.60 0.76
CA ALA A 222 5.02 -18.20 -0.65
C ALA A 222 6.00 -19.02 -1.52
N ALA A 223 7.24 -19.21 -1.07
CA ALA A 223 8.23 -20.03 -1.76
C ALA A 223 7.78 -21.51 -1.87
N ALA A 224 7.20 -22.07 -0.80
CA ALA A 224 6.62 -23.41 -0.85
C ALA A 224 5.45 -23.52 -1.83
N ALA A 225 4.63 -22.47 -1.95
CA ALA A 225 3.53 -22.40 -2.91
C ALA A 225 4.01 -22.26 -4.37
N CYS A 226 5.29 -21.94 -4.63
CA CYS A 226 5.88 -21.90 -5.98
C CYS A 226 6.38 -23.28 -6.44
N SER A 227 5.61 -24.34 -6.18
CA SER A 227 5.92 -25.74 -6.51
C SER A 227 5.08 -26.27 -7.68
N GLY A 228 4.36 -25.42 -8.41
CA GLY A 228 3.67 -25.78 -9.65
C GLY A 228 4.64 -25.95 -10.83
N ASP A 229 4.13 -26.39 -11.98
CA ASP A 229 4.91 -26.55 -13.21
C ASP A 229 5.68 -25.26 -13.52
N GLN A 230 6.97 -25.42 -13.89
CA GLN A 230 7.88 -24.30 -14.18
C GLN A 230 7.99 -23.28 -13.02
N SER A 231 7.88 -23.74 -11.80
CA SER A 231 7.89 -22.92 -10.57
C SER A 231 6.72 -21.94 -10.51
N ALA A 232 5.57 -22.31 -11.06
CA ALA A 232 4.34 -21.53 -10.91
C ALA A 232 3.96 -21.40 -9.42
N CYS A 233 3.66 -20.16 -9.01
CA CYS A 233 3.28 -19.87 -7.64
C CYS A 233 1.77 -19.88 -7.45
N GLY A 234 1.31 -20.44 -6.33
CA GLY A 234 -0.09 -20.51 -5.95
C GLY A 234 -0.56 -19.30 -5.14
N THR A 235 -1.88 -19.23 -4.93
CA THR A 235 -2.54 -18.15 -4.18
C THR A 235 -2.49 -18.38 -2.68
N LYS A 236 -2.87 -19.58 -2.22
CA LYS A 236 -3.09 -19.90 -0.80
C LYS A 236 -1.81 -20.42 -0.16
N TRP A 237 -0.98 -19.53 0.35
CA TRP A 237 0.31 -19.90 0.95
C TRP A 237 0.19 -20.79 2.19
N TYR A 238 -0.95 -20.81 2.84
CA TYR A 238 -1.22 -21.61 4.04
C TYR A 238 -1.55 -23.09 3.78
N VAL A 239 -1.62 -23.53 2.51
CA VAL A 239 -1.87 -24.94 2.20
C VAL A 239 -0.60 -25.79 2.11
N GLY A 240 0.58 -25.16 2.17
CA GLY A 240 1.86 -25.84 2.22
C GLY A 240 2.43 -26.31 0.89
N GLY A 241 1.89 -25.86 -0.23
CA GLY A 241 2.34 -26.18 -1.58
C GLY A 241 1.53 -25.42 -2.63
N PHE A 242 1.67 -25.80 -3.88
CA PHE A 242 0.89 -25.24 -5.00
C PHE A 242 -0.58 -25.63 -4.87
N ASP A 243 -1.48 -24.64 -4.92
CA ASP A 243 -2.93 -24.81 -4.77
C ASP A 243 -3.70 -24.99 -6.10
N GLY A 244 -2.98 -25.07 -7.22
CA GLY A 244 -3.58 -25.25 -8.55
C GLY A 244 -4.00 -23.94 -9.24
N ILE A 245 -3.88 -22.77 -8.57
CA ILE A 245 -4.30 -21.47 -9.12
C ILE A 245 -3.07 -20.60 -9.34
N THR A 246 -2.72 -20.32 -10.57
CA THR A 246 -1.54 -19.53 -10.92
C THR A 246 -1.85 -18.44 -11.92
N GLY A 247 -0.99 -17.41 -11.97
CA GLY A 247 -1.06 -16.28 -12.88
C GLY A 247 -0.09 -15.18 -12.50
N VAL A 248 -0.18 -14.06 -13.19
CA VAL A 248 0.70 -12.90 -12.96
C VAL A 248 0.56 -12.37 -11.53
N GLY A 249 -0.67 -12.30 -10.99
CA GLY A 249 -0.93 -11.80 -9.64
C GLY A 249 -0.29 -12.65 -8.55
N GLN A 250 -0.39 -13.97 -8.67
CA GLN A 250 0.22 -14.93 -7.74
C GLN A 250 1.74 -14.88 -7.79
N GLN A 251 2.29 -14.84 -9.01
CA GLN A 251 3.73 -14.75 -9.21
C GLN A 251 4.29 -13.45 -8.64
N LEU A 252 3.63 -12.32 -8.89
CA LEU A 252 3.99 -11.01 -8.32
C LEU A 252 3.92 -11.03 -6.79
N SER A 253 2.85 -11.60 -6.23
CA SER A 253 2.67 -11.69 -4.78
C SER A 253 3.78 -12.49 -4.11
N ALA A 254 4.17 -13.63 -4.69
CA ALA A 254 5.29 -14.43 -4.19
C ALA A 254 6.62 -13.68 -4.32
N LEU A 255 6.91 -13.10 -5.50
CA LEU A 255 8.13 -12.36 -5.77
C LEU A 255 8.36 -11.23 -4.75
N GLU A 256 7.36 -10.37 -4.56
CA GLU A 256 7.49 -9.20 -3.66
C GLU A 256 7.75 -9.60 -2.21
N ASN A 257 7.11 -10.67 -1.75
CA ASN A 257 7.31 -11.13 -0.38
C ASN A 257 8.65 -11.87 -0.19
N ILE A 258 9.09 -12.65 -1.16
CA ILE A 258 10.37 -13.37 -1.09
C ILE A 258 11.55 -12.40 -1.20
N GLN A 259 11.57 -11.52 -2.22
CA GLN A 259 12.63 -10.54 -2.39
C GLN A 259 12.68 -9.51 -1.27
N GLY A 260 11.54 -9.23 -0.63
CA GLY A 260 11.44 -8.32 0.51
C GLY A 260 12.35 -8.71 1.68
N LEU A 261 12.72 -10.00 1.83
CA LEU A 261 13.66 -10.45 2.86
C LEU A 261 15.07 -9.84 2.68
N LEU A 262 15.39 -9.30 1.52
CA LEU A 262 16.64 -8.61 1.24
C LEU A 262 16.67 -7.15 1.72
N VAL A 263 15.63 -6.68 2.39
CA VAL A 263 15.49 -5.27 2.80
C VAL A 263 16.63 -4.77 3.67
N SER A 264 17.21 -5.64 4.51
CA SER A 264 18.34 -5.29 5.38
C SER A 264 19.64 -4.99 4.62
N SER A 265 19.79 -5.57 3.43
CA SER A 265 20.96 -5.34 2.54
C SER A 265 20.69 -4.27 1.46
N ALA A 266 19.43 -3.84 1.33
CA ALA A 266 19.05 -2.80 0.37
C ALA A 266 19.35 -1.40 0.93
N PRO A 267 19.97 -0.50 0.16
CA PRO A 267 20.14 0.88 0.60
C PRO A 267 18.76 1.53 0.82
N PRO A 268 18.61 2.44 1.80
CA PRO A 268 17.35 3.16 1.98
C PRO A 268 17.07 4.06 0.75
N PRO A 269 15.79 4.42 0.53
CA PRO A 269 15.43 5.43 -0.48
C PRO A 269 16.17 6.75 -0.23
N VAL A 270 16.73 7.36 -1.28
CA VAL A 270 17.47 8.61 -1.14
C VAL A 270 16.58 9.79 -0.79
N ILE A 271 17.18 10.81 -0.19
CA ILE A 271 16.61 12.14 0.03
C ILE A 271 17.43 13.10 -0.82
N VAL A 272 16.76 13.97 -1.56
CA VAL A 272 17.40 15.05 -2.30
C VAL A 272 16.74 16.34 -1.81
N HIS A 273 17.34 16.95 -0.78
CA HIS A 273 16.92 18.30 -0.41
C HIS A 273 17.30 19.23 -1.55
N GLY A 274 16.35 20.07 -2.01
CA GLY A 274 16.64 21.06 -3.03
C GLY A 274 17.81 21.94 -2.60
N THR A 275 18.80 22.03 -3.47
CA THR A 275 19.86 23.05 -3.41
C THR A 275 19.27 24.42 -3.70
#